data_e95aa369869658ab1a71872af28e858e
#
_entry.id   e95aa369869658ab1a71872af28e858e
#
_cell.length_a   1.000
_cell.length_b   1.000
_cell.length_c   1.000
_cell.angle_alpha   90.00
_cell.angle_beta   90.00
_cell.angle_gamma   90.00
#
_symmetry.space_group_name_H-M   'P 1'
#
loop_
_entity.id
_entity.type
_entity.pdbx_description
1 polymer ?
#
loop_
_entity_poly.entity_id
_entity_poly.type
_entity_poly.pdbx_seq_one_letter_code
_entity_poly.pdbx_strand_id
1 'polypeptide(L)'
;MTANHTNQIRVFLEKTDTLLDIKYDNSKGITHAIKTSEAKMFKRIPNIDGSSQYDELPPYFVENDPIEKMVIKLIYEDRRGRLKQGMSV
;
A
#
# COMPACT_ATOMS: atom_id res chain seq x y z
N MET A 1 2.94 9.29 26.49
CA MET A 1 3.19 9.23 25.03
C MET A 1 2.25 8.23 24.40
N THR A 2 1.56 8.64 23.35
CA THR A 2 0.64 7.77 22.66
C THR A 2 1.40 6.86 21.71
N ALA A 3 1.17 5.56 21.81
CA ALA A 3 1.75 4.63 20.85
C ALA A 3 1.15 4.87 19.45
N ASN A 4 1.99 4.88 18.46
CA ASN A 4 1.53 4.98 17.07
C ASN A 4 1.14 3.59 16.58
N HIS A 5 -0.15 3.40 16.34
CA HIS A 5 -0.69 2.13 15.86
C HIS A 5 -0.82 2.05 14.35
N THR A 6 -0.35 3.09 13.64
CA THR A 6 -0.42 3.12 12.19
C THR A 6 0.74 2.36 11.57
N ASN A 7 0.41 1.37 10.76
CA ASN A 7 1.40 0.65 9.93
C ASN A 7 1.36 1.18 8.51
N GLN A 8 2.50 1.09 7.84
CA GLN A 8 2.62 1.52 6.46
C GLN A 8 3.25 0.41 5.63
N ILE A 9 2.60 0.07 4.53
CA ILE A 9 3.08 -0.90 3.56
C ILE A 9 3.34 -0.16 2.25
N ARG A 10 4.52 -0.37 1.66
CA ARG A 10 4.85 0.18 0.36
C ARG A 10 5.26 -0.94 -0.57
N VAL A 11 4.57 -1.04 -1.70
CA VAL A 11 4.80 -2.08 -2.68
C VAL A 11 4.88 -1.44 -4.07
N PHE A 12 5.89 -1.83 -4.84
CA PHE A 12 6.02 -1.35 -6.21
C PHE A 12 5.36 -2.35 -7.16
N LEU A 13 4.42 -1.86 -7.96
CA LEU A 13 3.71 -2.66 -8.95
C LEU A 13 4.43 -2.55 -10.29
N GLU A 14 5.28 -3.51 -10.58
CA GLU A 14 6.13 -3.46 -11.76
C GLU A 14 5.35 -3.38 -13.07
N LYS A 15 4.23 -4.11 -13.14
CA LYS A 15 3.42 -4.17 -14.37
C LYS A 15 2.86 -2.81 -14.78
N THR A 16 2.55 -1.96 -13.81
CA THR A 16 1.95 -0.65 -14.07
C THR A 16 2.90 0.50 -13.77
N ASP A 17 4.12 0.20 -13.31
CA ASP A 17 5.12 1.19 -12.95
C ASP A 17 4.57 2.18 -11.91
N THR A 18 3.85 1.67 -10.91
CA THR A 18 3.23 2.45 -9.85
C THR A 18 3.67 1.99 -8.48
N LEU A 19 3.69 2.92 -7.53
CA LEU A 19 3.92 2.63 -6.12
C LEU A 19 2.59 2.61 -5.39
N LEU A 20 2.32 1.54 -4.65
CA LEU A 20 1.14 1.41 -3.81
C LEU A 20 1.55 1.64 -2.36
N ASP A 21 0.95 2.65 -1.72
CA ASP A 21 1.21 3.01 -0.33
C ASP A 21 -0.06 2.77 0.48
N ILE A 22 0.02 1.88 1.46
CA ILE A 22 -1.11 1.48 2.29
C ILE A 22 -0.82 1.84 3.73
N LYS A 23 -1.76 2.53 4.37
CA LYS A 23 -1.72 2.82 5.79
C LYS A 23 -2.91 2.16 6.47
N TYR A 24 -2.69 1.56 7.62
CA TYR A 24 -3.77 0.96 8.39
C TYR A 24 -3.46 0.99 9.88
N ASP A 25 -4.52 0.96 10.68
CA ASP A 25 -4.42 0.87 12.13
C ASP A 25 -4.34 -0.60 12.55
N ASN A 26 -3.25 -0.99 13.22
CA ASN A 26 -3.05 -2.39 13.63
C ASN A 26 -3.50 -2.69 15.06
N SER A 27 -4.14 -1.72 15.75
CA SER A 27 -4.50 -1.88 17.16
C SER A 27 -5.73 -2.76 17.40
N LYS A 28 -6.59 -2.95 16.40
CA LYS A 28 -7.91 -3.57 16.58
C LYS A 28 -8.15 -4.79 15.70
N GLY A 29 -7.15 -5.58 15.43
CA GLY A 29 -7.31 -6.82 14.67
C GLY A 29 -7.41 -6.62 13.17
N ILE A 30 -7.36 -7.73 12.44
CA ILE A 30 -7.25 -7.75 10.98
C ILE A 30 -8.50 -7.16 10.30
N THR A 31 -9.69 -7.56 10.75
CA THR A 31 -10.94 -7.10 10.15
C THR A 31 -11.07 -5.58 10.21
N HIS A 32 -10.74 -5.01 11.37
CA HIS A 32 -10.75 -3.57 11.55
C HIS A 32 -9.71 -2.90 10.66
N ALA A 33 -8.50 -3.44 10.62
CA ALA A 33 -7.40 -2.91 9.80
C ALA A 33 -7.79 -2.85 8.33
N ILE A 34 -8.41 -3.90 7.81
CA ILE A 34 -8.85 -3.93 6.41
C ILE A 34 -9.90 -2.85 6.14
N LYS A 35 -10.87 -2.69 7.06
CA LYS A 35 -11.94 -1.71 6.88
C LYS A 35 -11.50 -0.26 6.99
N THR A 36 -10.44 0.00 7.76
CA THR A 36 -9.95 1.36 8.01
C THR A 36 -8.69 1.69 7.22
N SER A 37 -8.25 0.78 6.34
CA SER A 37 -7.05 1.02 5.54
C SER A 37 -7.26 2.17 4.55
N GLU A 38 -6.17 2.88 4.32
CA GLU A 38 -6.10 3.93 3.33
C GLU A 38 -5.01 3.57 2.34
N ALA A 39 -5.36 3.52 1.05
CA ALA A 39 -4.41 3.16 0.00
C ALA A 39 -4.28 4.31 -1.00
N LYS A 40 -3.04 4.63 -1.33
CA LYS A 40 -2.73 5.64 -2.34
C LYS A 40 -1.81 5.03 -3.39
N MET A 41 -1.97 5.46 -4.63
CA MET A 41 -1.13 5.03 -5.73
C MET A 41 -0.38 6.21 -6.30
N PHE A 42 0.88 5.97 -6.68
CA PHE A 42 1.75 6.99 -7.25
C PHE A 42 2.33 6.46 -8.56
N LYS A 43 2.25 7.24 -9.62
CA LYS A 43 2.89 6.91 -10.90
C LYS A 43 4.36 7.29 -10.83
N ARG A 44 5.25 6.36 -11.16
CA ARG A 44 6.67 6.65 -11.24
C ARG A 44 7.00 7.37 -12.53
N ILE A 45 7.74 8.46 -12.42
CA ILE A 45 8.24 9.21 -13.55
C ILE A 45 9.76 9.25 -13.44
N PRO A 46 10.47 8.49 -14.29
CA PRO A 46 11.93 8.48 -14.24
C PRO A 46 12.51 9.79 -14.75
N ASN A 47 13.52 10.31 -14.06
CA ASN A 47 14.25 11.50 -14.47
C ASN A 47 15.50 11.12 -15.27
N ILE A 48 16.04 12.11 -15.98
CA ILE A 48 17.24 11.91 -16.82
C ILE A 48 18.44 11.53 -15.97
N ASP A 49 18.52 12.02 -14.73
CA ASP A 49 19.66 11.77 -13.82
C ASP A 49 19.61 10.41 -13.12
N GLY A 50 18.63 9.57 -13.44
CA GLY A 50 18.47 8.26 -12.83
C GLY A 50 17.59 8.23 -11.59
N SER A 51 17.19 9.39 -11.06
CA SER A 51 16.22 9.46 -9.97
C SER A 51 14.81 9.28 -10.50
N SER A 52 13.84 9.21 -9.59
CA SER A 52 12.43 9.08 -9.98
C SER A 52 11.57 10.06 -9.18
N GLN A 53 10.55 10.58 -9.83
CA GLN A 53 9.48 11.31 -9.18
C GLN A 53 8.24 10.43 -9.10
N TYR A 54 7.38 10.70 -8.12
CA TYR A 54 6.14 9.96 -7.93
C TYR A 54 4.97 10.95 -7.88
N ASP A 55 4.07 10.84 -8.86
CA ASP A 55 2.87 11.67 -8.92
C ASP A 55 1.70 10.89 -8.35
N GLU A 56 1.00 11.49 -7.38
CA GLU A 56 -0.16 10.85 -6.76
C GLU A 56 -1.30 10.74 -7.77
N LEU A 57 -1.84 9.52 -7.90
CA LEU A 57 -2.97 9.26 -8.77
C LEU A 57 -4.27 9.54 -8.01
N PRO A 58 -5.35 9.94 -8.73
CA PRO A 58 -6.64 10.13 -8.09
C PRO A 58 -7.11 8.86 -7.38
N PRO A 59 -7.89 8.98 -6.29
CA PRO A 59 -8.47 7.82 -5.64
C PRO A 59 -9.32 7.03 -6.62
N TYR A 60 -9.10 5.72 -6.64
CA TYR A 60 -9.81 4.83 -7.54
C TYR A 60 -10.46 3.72 -6.71
N PHE A 61 -11.78 3.71 -6.67
CA PHE A 61 -12.53 2.70 -5.96
C PHE A 61 -13.52 2.04 -6.91
N VAL A 62 -13.23 0.80 -7.26
CA VAL A 62 -14.18 -0.05 -7.96
C VAL A 62 -14.38 -1.27 -7.08
N GLU A 63 -15.62 -1.58 -6.74
CA GLU A 63 -15.97 -2.75 -5.96
C GLU A 63 -15.45 -4.00 -6.65
N ASN A 64 -14.78 -4.87 -5.88
CA ASN A 64 -14.14 -6.09 -6.37
C ASN A 64 -12.96 -5.85 -7.33
N ASP A 65 -12.38 -4.67 -7.29
CA ASP A 65 -11.19 -4.36 -8.09
C ASP A 65 -10.01 -5.22 -7.64
N PRO A 66 -9.15 -5.67 -8.57
CA PRO A 66 -7.94 -6.42 -8.21
C PRO A 66 -7.02 -5.68 -7.22
N ILE A 67 -6.99 -4.34 -7.28
CA ILE A 67 -6.19 -3.54 -6.35
C ILE A 67 -6.74 -3.64 -4.94
N GLU A 68 -8.06 -3.57 -4.77
CA GLU A 68 -8.70 -3.76 -3.47
C GLU A 68 -8.35 -5.12 -2.88
N LYS A 69 -8.43 -6.17 -3.69
CA LYS A 69 -8.06 -7.52 -3.26
C LYS A 69 -6.59 -7.61 -2.87
N MET A 70 -5.73 -6.93 -3.61
CA MET A 70 -4.30 -6.88 -3.31
C MET A 70 -4.05 -6.16 -1.98
N VAL A 71 -4.73 -5.05 -1.73
CA VAL A 71 -4.60 -4.30 -0.46
C VAL A 71 -4.98 -5.19 0.71
N ILE A 72 -6.11 -5.88 0.61
CA ILE A 72 -6.59 -6.80 1.66
C ILE A 72 -5.55 -7.89 1.94
N LYS A 73 -5.02 -8.50 0.88
CA LYS A 73 -4.00 -9.54 0.99
C LYS A 73 -2.73 -9.02 1.65
N LEU A 74 -2.28 -7.84 1.26
CA LEU A 74 -1.05 -7.24 1.79
C LEU A 74 -1.20 -6.92 3.28
N ILE A 75 -2.32 -6.38 3.71
CA ILE A 75 -2.57 -6.11 5.13
C ILE A 75 -2.58 -7.42 5.92
N TYR A 76 -3.22 -8.45 5.39
CA TYR A 76 -3.25 -9.76 6.02
C TYR A 76 -1.84 -10.33 6.19
N GLU A 77 -1.02 -10.30 5.15
CA GLU A 77 0.35 -10.81 5.20
C GLU A 77 1.23 -9.99 6.13
N ASP A 78 1.06 -8.67 6.14
CA ASP A 78 1.81 -7.80 7.05
C ASP A 78 1.48 -8.09 8.50
N ARG A 79 0.20 -8.26 8.81
CA ARG A 79 -0.23 -8.61 10.17
C ARG A 79 0.29 -9.97 10.62
N ARG A 80 0.53 -10.88 9.69
CA ARG A 80 1.10 -12.18 9.97
C ARG A 80 2.63 -12.19 10.00
N GLY A 81 3.26 -11.05 9.74
CA GLY A 81 4.72 -10.95 9.70
C GLY A 81 5.36 -11.62 8.51
N ARG A 82 4.60 -11.86 7.43
CA ARG A 82 5.09 -12.55 6.24
C ARG A 82 5.52 -11.60 5.12
N LEU A 83 5.13 -10.34 5.21
CA LEU A 83 5.44 -9.36 4.18
C LEU A 83 6.85 -8.83 4.37
N LYS A 84 7.68 -8.93 3.34
CA LYS A 84 9.02 -8.37 3.34
C LYS A 84 8.98 -6.93 2.86
N GLN A 85 9.71 -6.06 3.55
CA GLN A 85 9.82 -4.65 3.16
C GLN A 85 10.48 -4.54 1.79
N GLY A 86 9.98 -3.60 0.97
CA GLY A 86 10.53 -3.35 -0.35
C GLY A 86 10.16 -4.39 -1.41
N MET A 87 9.15 -5.23 -1.15
CA MET A 87 8.73 -6.26 -2.09
C MET A 87 8.09 -5.64 -3.33
N SER A 88 8.44 -6.16 -4.51
CA SER A 88 7.80 -5.82 -5.78
C SER A 88 6.76 -6.86 -6.14
N VAL A 89 5.68 -6.40 -6.72
CA VAL A 89 4.58 -7.26 -7.17
C VAL A 89 4.23 -6.96 -8.63
#